data_d3f912ccdeb349ac81fab86781b292ae
#
_entry.id   d3f912ccdeb349ac81fab86781b292ae
#
_cell.length_a   1.000
_cell.length_b   1.000
_cell.length_c   1.000
_cell.angle_alpha   90.00
_cell.angle_beta   90.00
_cell.angle_gamma   90.00
#
_symmetry.space_group_name_H-M   'P 1'
#
loop_
_entity.id
_entity.type
_entity.pdbx_description
1 polymer ?
#
loop_
_entity_poly.entity_id
_entity_poly.type
_entity_poly.pdbx_seq_one_letter_code
_entity_poly.pdbx_strand_id
1 'polypeptide(L)'
;MYKRQENIPYVGTLLHAQTVKITAKALWLLGEMGLAYPQEVKEFVPSIAAFLKHEEALLRERAVNALGRIGRAEYEIIRPFWQDMFSLSEDSAANVRLNFIWASENIATNTPDIYGEYMDTFAKLLTDSDDRVRMEAPEIFRVLGKRKPDFVRPYLEKLTYLSENDNNRVVRIHSVGAIKAAQA
;
A
#
# COMPACT_ATOMS: atom_id res chain seq x y z
N MET A 1 10.41 -5.51 -21.86
CA MET A 1 10.44 -4.52 -22.94
C MET A 1 9.69 -3.25 -22.60
N TYR A 2 8.54 -3.32 -21.90
CA TYR A 2 7.67 -2.14 -21.63
C TYR A 2 8.11 -1.24 -20.47
N LYS A 3 9.00 -1.68 -19.59
CA LYS A 3 9.44 -0.94 -18.38
C LYS A 3 10.75 -0.17 -18.60
N ARG A 4 11.02 0.29 -19.81
CA ARG A 4 12.20 1.11 -20.10
C ARG A 4 11.89 2.58 -19.82
N GLN A 5 12.84 3.29 -19.24
CA GLN A 5 12.76 4.72 -18.91
C GLN A 5 12.22 5.58 -20.08
N GLU A 6 12.68 5.32 -21.29
CA GLU A 6 12.27 6.03 -22.52
C GLU A 6 10.76 5.97 -22.83
N ASN A 7 10.02 4.97 -22.24
CA ASN A 7 8.59 4.79 -22.45
C ASN A 7 7.74 5.53 -21.42
N ILE A 8 8.32 6.11 -20.37
CA ILE A 8 7.57 6.76 -19.28
C ILE A 8 6.66 7.87 -19.82
N PRO A 9 7.12 8.81 -20.68
CA PRO A 9 6.25 9.86 -21.21
C PRO A 9 5.05 9.29 -21.98
N TYR A 10 5.27 8.27 -22.80
CA TYR A 10 4.18 7.62 -23.53
C TYR A 10 3.18 6.96 -22.60
N VAL A 11 3.66 6.22 -21.57
CA VAL A 11 2.76 5.59 -20.58
C VAL A 11 1.99 6.65 -19.81
N GLY A 12 2.61 7.79 -19.49
CA GLY A 12 1.96 8.94 -18.85
C GLY A 12 0.77 9.47 -19.65
N THR A 13 0.87 9.54 -20.99
CA THR A 13 -0.28 9.98 -21.84
C THR A 13 -1.48 9.03 -21.73
N LEU A 14 -1.25 7.75 -21.44
CA LEU A 14 -2.31 6.74 -21.31
C LEU A 14 -3.15 6.88 -20.03
N LEU A 15 -2.73 7.72 -19.07
CA LEU A 15 -3.57 8.08 -17.92
C LEU A 15 -4.88 8.78 -18.33
N HIS A 16 -4.90 9.41 -19.51
CA HIS A 16 -6.07 10.12 -20.06
C HIS A 16 -6.83 9.28 -21.09
N ALA A 17 -6.60 7.97 -21.16
CA ALA A 17 -7.31 7.10 -22.06
C ALA A 17 -8.80 6.99 -21.68
N GLN A 18 -9.68 6.88 -22.69
CA GLN A 18 -11.11 6.72 -22.45
C GLN A 18 -11.51 5.36 -21.86
N THR A 19 -10.62 4.38 -21.93
CA THR A 19 -10.89 3.02 -21.47
C THR A 19 -10.28 2.78 -20.10
N VAL A 20 -11.10 2.51 -19.08
CA VAL A 20 -10.68 2.21 -17.70
C VAL A 20 -9.53 1.18 -17.65
N LYS A 21 -9.60 0.13 -18.47
CA LYS A 21 -8.55 -0.91 -18.50
C LYS A 21 -7.20 -0.39 -18.97
N ILE A 22 -7.17 0.55 -19.92
CA ILE A 22 -5.92 1.16 -20.41
C ILE A 22 -5.34 2.06 -19.33
N THR A 23 -6.16 2.93 -18.74
CA THR A 23 -5.77 3.79 -17.62
C THR A 23 -5.24 2.98 -16.42
N ALA A 24 -5.94 1.90 -16.06
CA ALA A 24 -5.51 1.00 -15.00
C ALA A 24 -4.15 0.35 -15.30
N LYS A 25 -3.92 -0.03 -16.56
CA LYS A 25 -2.63 -0.58 -17.00
C LYS A 25 -1.52 0.46 -16.98
N ALA A 26 -1.83 1.71 -17.37
CA ALA A 26 -0.89 2.83 -17.30
C ALA A 26 -0.48 3.13 -15.86
N LEU A 27 -1.44 3.21 -14.93
CA LEU A 27 -1.18 3.38 -13.49
C LEU A 27 -0.25 2.28 -12.96
N TRP A 28 -0.56 1.01 -13.27
CA TRP A 28 0.29 -0.10 -12.87
C TRP A 28 1.72 -0.01 -13.44
N LEU A 29 1.85 0.32 -14.75
CA LEU A 29 3.15 0.48 -15.41
C LEU A 29 3.96 1.61 -14.78
N LEU A 30 3.34 2.79 -14.53
CA LEU A 30 4.04 3.93 -13.90
C LEU A 30 4.51 3.58 -12.49
N GLY A 31 3.75 2.81 -11.73
CA GLY A 31 4.19 2.30 -10.44
C GLY A 31 5.42 1.39 -10.55
N GLU A 32 5.41 0.45 -11.51
CA GLU A 32 6.53 -0.46 -11.78
C GLU A 32 7.78 0.30 -12.26
N MET A 33 7.58 1.30 -13.14
CA MET A 33 8.67 2.12 -13.67
C MET A 33 9.20 3.08 -12.59
N GLY A 34 8.31 3.61 -11.75
CA GLY A 34 8.68 4.52 -10.66
C GLY A 34 9.50 3.86 -9.55
N LEU A 35 9.40 2.54 -9.40
CA LEU A 35 10.30 1.80 -8.50
C LEU A 35 11.75 1.82 -8.98
N ALA A 36 11.98 1.87 -10.30
CA ALA A 36 13.31 1.87 -10.90
C ALA A 36 13.78 3.29 -11.31
N TYR A 37 12.84 4.15 -11.70
CA TYR A 37 13.08 5.49 -12.24
C TYR A 37 12.17 6.53 -11.59
N PRO A 38 12.26 6.76 -10.26
CA PRO A 38 11.32 7.60 -9.53
C PRO A 38 11.32 9.06 -10.01
N GLN A 39 12.48 9.61 -10.37
CA GLN A 39 12.58 10.99 -10.82
C GLN A 39 11.89 11.24 -12.18
N GLU A 40 11.95 10.26 -13.08
CA GLU A 40 11.31 10.34 -14.40
C GLU A 40 9.78 10.18 -14.32
N VAL A 41 9.28 9.47 -13.31
CA VAL A 41 7.82 9.32 -13.08
C VAL A 41 7.24 10.48 -12.27
N LYS A 42 8.08 11.28 -11.61
CA LYS A 42 7.68 12.35 -10.68
C LYS A 42 6.62 13.31 -11.26
N GLU A 43 6.76 13.71 -12.52
CA GLU A 43 5.81 14.63 -13.15
C GLU A 43 4.38 14.07 -13.26
N PHE A 44 4.22 12.75 -13.29
CA PHE A 44 2.92 12.06 -13.37
C PHE A 44 2.28 11.80 -12.01
N VAL A 45 3.02 11.98 -10.90
CA VAL A 45 2.52 11.66 -9.55
C VAL A 45 1.25 12.43 -9.17
N PRO A 46 1.11 13.74 -9.46
CA PRO A 46 -0.14 14.45 -9.21
C PRO A 46 -1.34 13.85 -9.95
N SER A 47 -1.13 13.44 -11.22
CA SER A 47 -2.17 12.78 -12.03
C SER A 47 -2.51 11.40 -11.47
N ILE A 48 -1.52 10.61 -11.03
CA ILE A 48 -1.73 9.31 -10.37
C ILE A 48 -2.53 9.51 -9.08
N ALA A 49 -2.17 10.49 -8.24
CA ALA A 49 -2.84 10.76 -6.98
C ALA A 49 -4.31 11.20 -7.16
N ALA A 50 -4.64 11.89 -8.25
CA ALA A 50 -6.02 12.26 -8.56
C ALA A 50 -6.95 11.03 -8.66
N PHE A 51 -6.43 9.88 -9.08
CA PHE A 51 -7.20 8.63 -9.16
C PHE A 51 -7.50 7.99 -7.79
N LEU A 52 -6.91 8.43 -6.69
CA LEU A 52 -7.28 7.95 -5.35
C LEU A 52 -8.75 8.21 -5.00
N LYS A 53 -9.37 9.22 -5.64
CA LYS A 53 -10.77 9.63 -5.41
C LYS A 53 -11.68 9.29 -6.60
N HIS A 54 -11.20 8.46 -7.55
CA HIS A 54 -11.97 8.11 -8.75
C HIS A 54 -13.16 7.19 -8.41
N GLU A 55 -14.28 7.30 -9.14
CA GLU A 55 -15.46 6.46 -8.94
C GLU A 55 -15.19 4.97 -9.14
N GLU A 56 -14.37 4.62 -10.14
CA GLU A 56 -13.98 3.25 -10.45
C GLU A 56 -12.96 2.70 -9.43
N ALA A 57 -13.37 1.67 -8.68
CA ALA A 57 -12.51 1.02 -7.68
C ALA A 57 -11.19 0.50 -8.25
N LEU A 58 -11.20 -0.02 -9.51
CA LEU A 58 -9.98 -0.48 -10.16
C LEU A 58 -8.94 0.63 -10.34
N LEU A 59 -9.37 1.86 -10.60
CA LEU A 59 -8.44 2.99 -10.76
C LEU A 59 -7.91 3.45 -9.41
N ARG A 60 -8.74 3.48 -8.34
CA ARG A 60 -8.26 3.76 -6.97
C ARG A 60 -7.24 2.72 -6.52
N GLU A 61 -7.54 1.42 -6.75
CA GLU A 61 -6.63 0.30 -6.47
C GLU A 61 -5.27 0.48 -7.14
N ARG A 62 -5.26 0.77 -8.45
CA ARG A 62 -4.03 0.92 -9.23
C ARG A 62 -3.25 2.18 -8.87
N ALA A 63 -3.94 3.26 -8.55
CA ALA A 63 -3.32 4.51 -8.12
C ALA A 63 -2.57 4.35 -6.79
N VAL A 64 -3.23 3.80 -5.75
CA VAL A 64 -2.59 3.60 -4.45
C VAL A 64 -1.40 2.64 -4.55
N ASN A 65 -1.52 1.58 -5.35
CA ASN A 65 -0.42 0.63 -5.58
C ASN A 65 0.77 1.31 -6.28
N ALA A 66 0.50 2.16 -7.29
CA ALA A 66 1.55 2.91 -8.00
C ALA A 66 2.28 3.86 -7.05
N LEU A 67 1.54 4.64 -6.24
CA LEU A 67 2.13 5.54 -5.24
C LEU A 67 2.97 4.79 -4.21
N GLY A 68 2.52 3.61 -3.76
CA GLY A 68 3.28 2.76 -2.85
C GLY A 68 4.64 2.35 -3.41
N ARG A 69 4.71 1.98 -4.69
CA ARG A 69 5.95 1.60 -5.36
C ARG A 69 6.90 2.77 -5.59
N ILE A 70 6.35 3.91 -6.03
CA ILE A 70 7.12 5.15 -6.19
C ILE A 70 7.66 5.60 -4.82
N GLY A 71 6.82 5.60 -3.79
CA GLY A 71 7.19 5.98 -2.43
C GLY A 71 8.20 5.04 -1.77
N ARG A 72 8.23 3.75 -2.16
CA ARG A 72 9.29 2.82 -1.75
C ARG A 72 10.64 3.25 -2.30
N ALA A 73 10.70 3.69 -3.56
CA ALA A 73 11.93 4.15 -4.18
C ALA A 73 12.33 5.52 -3.63
N GLU A 74 11.38 6.47 -3.55
CA GLU A 74 11.64 7.83 -3.10
C GLU A 74 10.36 8.46 -2.49
N TYR A 75 10.25 8.42 -1.17
CA TYR A 75 9.08 8.92 -0.44
C TYR A 75 8.77 10.40 -0.70
N GLU A 76 9.80 11.25 -0.81
CA GLU A 76 9.65 12.69 -0.98
C GLU A 76 8.80 13.06 -2.22
N ILE A 77 8.81 12.21 -3.26
CA ILE A 77 8.02 12.42 -4.47
C ILE A 77 6.52 12.29 -4.19
N ILE A 78 6.12 11.34 -3.32
CA ILE A 78 4.72 11.07 -3.02
C ILE A 78 4.25 11.75 -1.73
N ARG A 79 5.15 12.35 -0.96
CA ARG A 79 4.85 12.97 0.35
C ARG A 79 3.65 13.93 0.32
N PRO A 80 3.46 14.79 -0.72
CA PRO A 80 2.32 15.69 -0.78
C PRO A 80 0.96 14.97 -0.84
N PHE A 81 0.93 13.71 -1.27
CA PHE A 81 -0.28 12.91 -1.49
C PHE A 81 -0.40 11.73 -0.52
N TRP A 82 0.60 11.52 0.33
CA TRP A 82 0.68 10.35 1.19
C TRP A 82 -0.50 10.25 2.17
N GLN A 83 -0.90 11.36 2.77
CA GLN A 83 -2.05 11.37 3.69
C GLN A 83 -3.37 11.06 3.00
N ASP A 84 -3.54 11.46 1.74
CA ASP A 84 -4.76 11.15 0.96
C ASP A 84 -4.97 9.64 0.78
N MET A 85 -3.90 8.85 0.80
CA MET A 85 -3.97 7.39 0.67
C MET A 85 -4.73 6.74 1.82
N PHE A 86 -4.72 7.33 3.03
CA PHE A 86 -5.35 6.76 4.22
C PHE A 86 -6.87 6.68 4.12
N SER A 87 -7.51 7.53 3.32
CA SER A 87 -8.95 7.42 3.05
C SER A 87 -9.35 6.08 2.43
N LEU A 88 -8.41 5.41 1.76
CA LEU A 88 -8.64 4.12 1.12
C LEU A 88 -8.61 2.93 2.10
N SER A 89 -8.20 3.14 3.34
CA SER A 89 -8.29 2.11 4.39
C SER A 89 -9.74 1.72 4.71
N GLU A 90 -10.69 2.61 4.43
CA GLU A 90 -12.12 2.42 4.66
C GLU A 90 -12.92 2.34 3.33
N ASP A 91 -12.23 2.12 2.20
CA ASP A 91 -12.88 2.01 0.89
C ASP A 91 -13.88 0.85 0.85
N SER A 92 -15.01 1.06 0.17
CA SER A 92 -16.06 0.03 0.02
C SER A 92 -15.55 -1.24 -0.68
N ALA A 93 -14.58 -1.10 -1.59
CA ALA A 93 -14.00 -2.21 -2.33
C ALA A 93 -12.81 -2.83 -1.57
N ALA A 94 -12.92 -4.10 -1.21
CA ALA A 94 -11.87 -4.82 -0.47
C ALA A 94 -10.51 -4.83 -1.20
N ASN A 95 -10.50 -4.89 -2.54
CA ASN A 95 -9.26 -4.81 -3.30
C ASN A 95 -8.53 -3.47 -3.13
N VAL A 96 -9.26 -2.37 -2.93
CA VAL A 96 -8.66 -1.06 -2.68
C VAL A 96 -8.02 -1.04 -1.29
N ARG A 97 -8.73 -1.52 -0.25
CA ARG A 97 -8.18 -1.65 1.11
C ARG A 97 -6.94 -2.55 1.15
N LEU A 98 -6.97 -3.67 0.42
CA LEU A 98 -5.82 -4.58 0.29
C LEU A 98 -4.61 -3.87 -0.36
N ASN A 99 -4.83 -3.14 -1.45
CA ASN A 99 -3.74 -2.41 -2.13
C ASN A 99 -3.24 -1.21 -1.30
N PHE A 100 -4.08 -0.62 -0.43
CA PHE A 100 -3.62 0.36 0.55
C PHE A 100 -2.59 -0.26 1.53
N ILE A 101 -2.84 -1.49 2.02
CA ILE A 101 -1.89 -2.21 2.88
C ILE A 101 -0.58 -2.44 2.12
N TRP A 102 -0.61 -3.01 0.92
CA TRP A 102 0.60 -3.25 0.11
C TRP A 102 1.37 -1.97 -0.21
N ALA A 103 0.67 -0.87 -0.51
CA ALA A 103 1.31 0.42 -0.73
C ALA A 103 2.03 0.90 0.53
N SER A 104 1.39 0.76 1.69
CA SER A 104 1.96 1.14 2.99
C SER A 104 3.17 0.28 3.35
N GLU A 105 3.15 -1.02 3.11
CA GLU A 105 4.31 -1.91 3.30
C GLU A 105 5.50 -1.51 2.43
N ASN A 106 5.23 -1.18 1.18
CA ASN A 106 6.25 -0.70 0.25
C ASN A 106 6.95 0.55 0.81
N ILE A 107 6.19 1.57 1.20
CA ILE A 107 6.72 2.83 1.75
C ILE A 107 7.42 2.58 3.09
N ALA A 108 6.79 1.83 4.01
CA ALA A 108 7.31 1.52 5.34
C ALA A 108 8.64 0.75 5.30
N THR A 109 8.92 0.07 4.19
CA THR A 109 10.19 -0.64 4.00
C THR A 109 11.39 0.30 4.10
N ASN A 110 11.30 1.51 3.57
CA ASN A 110 12.40 2.49 3.54
C ASN A 110 12.11 3.74 4.39
N THR A 111 10.84 4.03 4.71
CA THR A 111 10.42 5.21 5.47
C THR A 111 9.46 4.81 6.60
N PRO A 112 9.90 4.01 7.58
CA PRO A 112 9.02 3.48 8.63
C PRO A 112 8.55 4.54 9.63
N ASP A 113 9.33 5.60 9.86
CA ASP A 113 9.10 6.59 10.93
C ASP A 113 7.77 7.36 10.79
N ILE A 114 7.26 7.50 9.56
CA ILE A 114 6.03 8.26 9.28
C ILE A 114 4.75 7.55 9.74
N TYR A 115 4.83 6.26 10.13
CA TYR A 115 3.65 5.42 10.40
C TYR A 115 3.19 5.40 11.84
N GLY A 116 3.98 5.91 12.80
CA GLY A 116 3.70 5.79 14.24
C GLY A 116 2.30 6.24 14.65
N GLU A 117 1.84 7.38 14.15
CA GLU A 117 0.54 7.95 14.48
C GLU A 117 -0.64 7.28 13.71
N TYR A 118 -0.35 6.42 12.75
CA TYR A 118 -1.34 5.81 11.87
C TYR A 118 -1.60 4.33 12.15
N MET A 119 -0.96 3.78 13.18
CA MET A 119 -1.05 2.34 13.49
C MET A 119 -2.47 1.87 13.78
N ASP A 120 -3.31 2.72 14.37
CA ASP A 120 -4.73 2.40 14.63
C ASP A 120 -5.52 2.16 13.33
N THR A 121 -5.18 2.82 12.23
CA THR A 121 -5.78 2.57 10.92
C THR A 121 -5.54 1.12 10.49
N PHE A 122 -4.31 0.64 10.63
CA PHE A 122 -3.99 -0.75 10.28
C PHE A 122 -4.57 -1.75 11.28
N ALA A 123 -4.68 -1.37 12.55
CA ALA A 123 -5.29 -2.22 13.57
C ALA A 123 -6.79 -2.49 13.31
N LYS A 124 -7.51 -1.57 12.66
CA LYS A 124 -8.89 -1.80 12.19
C LYS A 124 -8.92 -2.86 11.09
N LEU A 125 -7.98 -2.84 10.16
CA LEU A 125 -7.90 -3.80 9.04
C LEU A 125 -7.60 -5.24 9.49
N LEU A 126 -7.03 -5.43 10.68
CA LEU A 126 -6.84 -6.76 11.28
C LEU A 126 -8.16 -7.50 11.51
N THR A 127 -9.29 -6.80 11.55
CA THR A 127 -10.63 -7.36 11.73
C THR A 127 -11.57 -7.05 10.57
N ASP A 128 -10.99 -6.84 9.37
CA ASP A 128 -11.76 -6.57 8.15
C ASP A 128 -12.71 -7.74 7.81
N SER A 129 -13.83 -7.41 7.19
CA SER A 129 -14.82 -8.41 6.76
C SER A 129 -14.33 -9.29 5.59
N ASP A 130 -13.42 -8.77 4.74
CA ASP A 130 -12.82 -9.53 3.63
C ASP A 130 -11.59 -10.30 4.11
N ASP A 131 -11.58 -11.61 3.87
CA ASP A 131 -10.49 -12.50 4.28
C ASP A 131 -9.13 -12.10 3.73
N ARG A 132 -9.06 -11.60 2.49
CA ARG A 132 -7.79 -11.22 1.84
C ARG A 132 -7.18 -9.99 2.51
N VAL A 133 -8.03 -9.04 2.92
CA VAL A 133 -7.60 -7.87 3.68
C VAL A 133 -7.08 -8.30 5.06
N ARG A 134 -7.83 -9.19 5.77
CA ARG A 134 -7.36 -9.72 7.07
C ARG A 134 -6.07 -10.53 6.95
N MET A 135 -5.89 -11.30 5.86
CA MET A 135 -4.65 -12.06 5.63
C MET A 135 -3.44 -11.14 5.48
N GLU A 136 -3.59 -10.00 4.82
CA GLU A 136 -2.49 -9.07 4.56
C GLU A 136 -2.26 -8.08 5.70
N ALA A 137 -3.30 -7.70 6.44
CA ALA A 137 -3.19 -6.68 7.49
C ALA A 137 -2.05 -6.94 8.52
N PRO A 138 -1.73 -8.16 8.97
CA PRO A 138 -0.59 -8.40 9.85
C PRO A 138 0.78 -8.11 9.20
N GLU A 139 0.87 -8.08 7.86
CA GLU A 139 2.16 -7.90 7.18
C GLU A 139 2.72 -6.48 7.36
N ILE A 140 1.88 -5.44 7.40
CA ILE A 140 2.39 -4.10 7.72
C ILE A 140 2.97 -4.06 9.16
N PHE A 141 2.36 -4.77 10.13
CA PHE A 141 2.91 -4.91 11.48
C PHE A 141 4.23 -5.68 11.46
N ARG A 142 4.38 -6.68 10.59
CA ARG A 142 5.63 -7.40 10.41
C ARG A 142 6.72 -6.52 9.81
N VAL A 143 6.39 -5.72 8.79
CA VAL A 143 7.33 -4.79 8.16
C VAL A 143 7.79 -3.73 9.14
N LEU A 144 6.87 -3.12 9.89
CA LEU A 144 7.17 -2.12 10.91
C LEU A 144 7.84 -2.73 12.15
N GLY A 145 7.41 -3.92 12.59
CA GLY A 145 8.01 -4.59 13.74
C GLY A 145 9.51 -4.82 13.62
N LYS A 146 9.98 -5.12 12.41
CA LYS A 146 11.42 -5.26 12.14
C LYS A 146 12.21 -3.96 12.20
N ARG A 147 11.57 -2.80 12.11
CA ARG A 147 12.21 -1.49 11.97
C ARG A 147 11.93 -0.56 13.13
N LYS A 148 10.71 -0.61 13.63
CA LYS A 148 10.13 0.24 14.68
C LYS A 148 9.26 -0.62 15.59
N PRO A 149 9.84 -1.56 16.35
CA PRO A 149 9.08 -2.49 17.18
C PRO A 149 8.14 -1.76 18.17
N ASP A 150 8.53 -0.57 18.64
CA ASP A 150 7.71 0.22 19.55
C ASP A 150 6.35 0.62 18.97
N PHE A 151 6.24 0.77 17.63
CA PHE A 151 4.97 1.04 16.98
C PHE A 151 4.02 -0.15 17.01
N VAL A 152 4.56 -1.36 17.07
CA VAL A 152 3.79 -2.62 17.01
C VAL A 152 3.46 -3.15 18.41
N ARG A 153 4.30 -2.88 19.42
CA ARG A 153 4.10 -3.38 20.80
C ARG A 153 2.69 -3.17 21.37
N PRO A 154 2.03 -2.01 21.18
CA PRO A 154 0.67 -1.79 21.68
C PRO A 154 -0.38 -2.76 21.09
N TYR A 155 -0.08 -3.39 19.96
CA TYR A 155 -1.00 -4.27 19.22
C TYR A 155 -0.69 -5.77 19.38
N LEU A 156 0.32 -6.13 20.18
CA LEU A 156 0.73 -7.53 20.38
C LEU A 156 -0.40 -8.40 20.93
N GLU A 157 -1.21 -7.90 21.84
CA GLU A 157 -2.36 -8.65 22.38
C GLU A 157 -3.35 -9.00 21.27
N LYS A 158 -3.71 -8.03 20.43
CA LYS A 158 -4.60 -8.23 19.29
C LYS A 158 -4.02 -9.22 18.27
N LEU A 159 -2.74 -9.09 17.95
CA LEU A 159 -2.04 -10.01 17.05
C LEU A 159 -1.98 -11.43 17.63
N THR A 160 -1.75 -11.57 18.95
CA THR A 160 -1.76 -12.86 19.64
C THR A 160 -3.14 -13.49 19.57
N TYR A 161 -4.21 -12.75 19.88
CA TYR A 161 -5.56 -13.24 19.75
C TYR A 161 -5.85 -13.78 18.32
N LEU A 162 -5.48 -13.02 17.29
CA LEU A 162 -5.67 -13.45 15.89
C LEU A 162 -4.85 -14.68 15.54
N SER A 163 -3.62 -14.79 16.07
CA SER A 163 -2.75 -15.94 15.81
C SER A 163 -3.31 -17.26 16.36
N GLU A 164 -4.18 -17.18 17.34
CA GLU A 164 -4.78 -18.35 18.01
C GLU A 164 -6.22 -18.61 17.50
N ASN A 165 -6.99 -17.57 17.21
CA ASN A 165 -8.43 -17.65 17.10
C ASN A 165 -9.02 -17.32 15.72
N ASP A 166 -8.28 -16.67 14.78
CA ASP A 166 -8.86 -16.37 13.47
C ASP A 166 -9.16 -17.66 12.70
N ASN A 167 -10.33 -17.72 12.06
CA ASN A 167 -10.75 -18.88 11.28
C ASN A 167 -9.82 -19.13 10.08
N ASN A 168 -9.21 -18.10 9.52
CA ASN A 168 -8.31 -18.20 8.38
C ASN A 168 -6.89 -18.54 8.85
N ARG A 169 -6.37 -19.68 8.38
CA ARG A 169 -5.01 -20.15 8.72
C ARG A 169 -3.92 -19.15 8.34
N VAL A 170 -4.08 -18.41 7.23
CA VAL A 170 -3.07 -17.46 6.77
C VAL A 170 -2.99 -16.27 7.71
N VAL A 171 -4.14 -15.76 8.19
CA VAL A 171 -4.19 -14.70 9.22
C VAL A 171 -3.40 -15.13 10.45
N ARG A 172 -3.63 -16.37 10.94
CA ARG A 172 -2.90 -16.90 12.10
C ARG A 172 -1.37 -16.90 11.86
N ILE A 173 -0.92 -17.38 10.69
CA ILE A 173 0.51 -17.47 10.36
C ILE A 173 1.14 -16.07 10.26
N HIS A 174 0.48 -15.14 9.56
CA HIS A 174 0.99 -13.78 9.39
C HIS A 174 1.03 -13.02 10.73
N SER A 175 0.03 -13.22 11.59
CA SER A 175 0.02 -12.64 12.95
C SER A 175 1.20 -13.13 13.79
N VAL A 176 1.52 -14.43 13.76
CA VAL A 176 2.74 -14.97 14.40
C VAL A 176 4.01 -14.31 13.84
N GLY A 177 4.05 -14.09 12.52
CA GLY A 177 5.16 -13.41 11.84
C GLY A 177 5.34 -11.97 12.32
N ALA A 178 4.25 -11.23 12.50
CA ALA A 178 4.24 -9.87 13.01
C ALA A 178 4.72 -9.79 14.47
N ILE A 179 4.23 -10.71 15.33
CA ILE A 179 4.65 -10.81 16.75
C ILE A 179 6.16 -11.05 16.84
N LYS A 180 6.67 -12.05 16.13
CA LYS A 180 8.12 -12.36 16.12
C LYS A 180 8.96 -11.18 15.65
N ALA A 181 8.50 -10.44 14.64
CA ALA A 181 9.20 -9.29 14.11
C ALA A 181 9.29 -8.12 15.11
N ALA A 182 8.29 -7.95 15.97
CA ALA A 182 8.26 -6.90 16.98
C ALA A 182 9.02 -7.26 18.29
N GLN A 183 9.35 -8.55 18.47
CA GLN A 183 10.04 -9.07 19.65
C GLN A 183 11.54 -9.36 19.38
N ALA A 184 11.97 -9.33 18.12
CA ALA A 184 13.37 -9.55 17.72
C ALA A 184 14.24 -8.31 17.97
#